data_5ecb01fc1fab2a1ed419a1d5cbe36db5
#
_entry.id   5ecb01fc1fab2a1ed419a1d5cbe36db5
#
_cell.length_a   1.000
_cell.length_b   1.000
_cell.length_c   1.000
_cell.angle_alpha   90.00
_cell.angle_beta   90.00
_cell.angle_gamma   90.00
#
_symmetry.space_group_name_H-M   'P 1'
#
loop_
_entity.id
_entity.type
_entity.pdbx_description
1 polymer ?
#
loop_
_entity_poly.entity_id
_entity_poly.type
_entity_poly.pdbx_seq_one_letter_code
_entity_poly.pdbx_strand_id
1 'polypeptide(L)'
;APPRALTQEEIREIVQRFATTAAIAQEAGFAGVQIHAAHGYLISQFLSPHHNQRTDEYGGSLENRMRFLEEVYEAIRQKTGPDFPIGIKLNSADFQQGGFSEEESMQVMKKMEDIGIDLIEISGGNYESPKMMQGTKRTQEREAYFLDFAERVRKLLKTPLVVTGGFRTEKAMQEALESGATDLVGLARPFALNPDLPKAIAKGTY
;
A
#
# COMPACT_ATOMS: atom_id res chain seq x y z
N ALA A 1 -4.26 -25.43 -8.18
CA ALA A 1 -2.91 -25.91 -7.93
C ALA A 1 -2.22 -24.93 -6.97
N PRO A 2 -1.40 -25.40 -6.03
CA PRO A 2 -0.64 -24.49 -5.18
C PRO A 2 0.28 -23.63 -6.04
N PRO A 3 0.55 -22.37 -5.66
CA PRO A 3 1.49 -21.51 -6.36
C PRO A 3 2.90 -22.11 -6.30
N ARG A 4 3.66 -22.00 -7.37
CA ARG A 4 5.08 -22.35 -7.38
C ARG A 4 5.94 -21.14 -7.08
N ALA A 5 7.10 -21.36 -6.49
CA ALA A 5 8.09 -20.31 -6.35
C ALA A 5 8.63 -19.86 -7.73
N LEU A 6 8.79 -18.54 -7.90
CA LEU A 6 9.45 -17.98 -9.07
C LEU A 6 10.96 -18.28 -9.03
N THR A 7 11.58 -18.47 -10.18
CA THR A 7 13.04 -18.45 -10.27
C THR A 7 13.56 -17.02 -10.14
N GLN A 8 14.85 -16.85 -9.83
CA GLN A 8 15.46 -15.50 -9.77
C GLN A 8 15.44 -14.79 -11.14
N GLU A 9 15.51 -15.55 -12.23
CA GLU A 9 15.39 -15.02 -13.58
C GLU A 9 13.99 -14.48 -13.85
N GLU A 10 12.96 -15.22 -13.48
CA GLU A 10 11.57 -14.77 -13.55
C GLU A 10 11.31 -13.53 -12.69
N ILE A 11 11.92 -13.46 -11.49
CA ILE A 11 11.83 -12.26 -10.63
C ILE A 11 12.41 -11.05 -11.37
N ARG A 12 13.63 -11.17 -11.93
CA ARG A 12 14.27 -10.08 -12.69
C ARG A 12 13.43 -9.66 -13.90
N GLU A 13 12.86 -10.62 -14.63
CA GLU A 13 11.98 -10.32 -15.77
C GLU A 13 10.73 -9.54 -15.30
N ILE A 14 10.11 -9.94 -14.19
CA ILE A 14 8.93 -9.25 -13.63
C ILE A 14 9.29 -7.83 -13.19
N VAL A 15 10.43 -7.62 -12.54
CA VAL A 15 10.94 -6.28 -12.18
C VAL A 15 11.01 -5.38 -13.43
N GLN A 16 11.54 -5.88 -14.53
CA GLN A 16 11.63 -5.12 -15.79
C GLN A 16 10.25 -4.84 -16.41
N ARG A 17 9.29 -5.74 -16.23
CA ARG A 17 7.89 -5.51 -16.66
C ARG A 17 7.22 -4.38 -15.88
N PHE A 18 7.45 -4.29 -14.56
CA PHE A 18 6.98 -3.15 -13.75
C PHE A 18 7.56 -1.83 -14.26
N ALA A 19 8.87 -1.77 -14.50
CA ALA A 19 9.54 -0.58 -15.02
C ALA A 19 9.01 -0.18 -16.41
N THR A 20 8.83 -1.15 -17.30
CA THR A 20 8.28 -0.91 -18.64
C THR A 20 6.83 -0.39 -18.58
N THR A 21 6.02 -0.97 -17.71
CA THR A 21 4.62 -0.52 -17.51
C THR A 21 4.57 0.92 -17.00
N ALA A 22 5.45 1.28 -16.06
CA ALA A 22 5.54 2.65 -15.54
C ALA A 22 5.96 3.65 -16.63
N ALA A 23 6.93 3.28 -17.48
CA ALA A 23 7.33 4.13 -18.60
C ALA A 23 6.20 4.34 -19.62
N ILE A 24 5.44 3.29 -19.94
CA ILE A 24 4.26 3.39 -20.81
C ILE A 24 3.20 4.33 -20.18
N ALA A 25 2.96 4.22 -18.88
CA ALA A 25 2.04 5.11 -18.18
C ALA A 25 2.52 6.57 -18.25
N GLN A 26 3.81 6.83 -18.03
CA GLN A 26 4.39 8.16 -18.16
C GLN A 26 4.26 8.71 -19.58
N GLU A 27 4.58 7.91 -20.59
CA GLU A 27 4.45 8.29 -22.02
C GLU A 27 2.99 8.56 -22.42
N ALA A 28 2.05 7.83 -21.82
CA ALA A 28 0.61 8.05 -22.00
C ALA A 28 0.07 9.29 -21.26
N GLY A 29 0.91 10.02 -20.51
CA GLY A 29 0.54 11.25 -19.82
C GLY A 29 -0.08 11.06 -18.44
N PHE A 30 0.06 9.89 -17.80
CA PHE A 30 -0.31 9.72 -16.39
C PHE A 30 0.60 10.53 -15.48
N ALA A 31 0.05 11.12 -14.42
CA ALA A 31 0.77 11.96 -13.48
C ALA A 31 1.71 11.18 -12.53
N GLY A 32 1.55 9.87 -12.43
CA GLY A 32 2.36 8.98 -11.59
C GLY A 32 1.86 7.56 -11.65
N VAL A 33 2.55 6.66 -10.95
CA VAL A 33 2.17 5.25 -10.79
C VAL A 33 2.17 4.85 -9.33
N GLN A 34 1.44 3.79 -8.97
CA GLN A 34 1.44 3.24 -7.63
C GLN A 34 1.79 1.75 -7.68
N ILE A 35 2.82 1.35 -6.93
CA ILE A 35 3.21 -0.05 -6.75
C ILE A 35 2.17 -0.72 -5.84
N HIS A 36 1.54 -1.79 -6.33
CA HIS A 36 0.59 -2.55 -5.53
C HIS A 36 1.32 -3.65 -4.74
N ALA A 37 1.58 -3.35 -3.46
CA ALA A 37 2.27 -4.24 -2.53
C ALA A 37 1.35 -4.74 -1.39
N ALA A 38 0.06 -4.87 -1.66
CA ALA A 38 -0.96 -5.18 -0.66
C ALA A 38 -1.87 -6.34 -1.06
N HIS A 39 -2.74 -6.74 -0.15
CA HIS A 39 -3.91 -7.59 -0.34
C HIS A 39 -3.62 -9.03 -0.80
N GLY A 40 -2.42 -9.58 -0.54
CA GLY A 40 -2.05 -10.93 -0.93
C GLY A 40 -1.67 -11.08 -2.40
N TYR A 41 -1.48 -9.97 -3.15
CA TYR A 41 -0.93 -10.01 -4.51
C TYR A 41 0.60 -10.19 -4.49
N LEU A 42 1.22 -10.28 -5.65
CA LEU A 42 2.58 -10.78 -5.81
C LEU A 42 3.60 -10.15 -4.84
N ILE A 43 3.71 -8.83 -4.77
CA ILE A 43 4.66 -8.17 -3.86
C ILE A 43 4.29 -8.41 -2.40
N SER A 44 2.99 -8.36 -2.06
CA SER A 44 2.49 -8.70 -0.72
C SER A 44 2.85 -10.14 -0.31
N GLN A 45 2.82 -11.09 -1.26
CA GLN A 45 3.24 -12.47 -1.02
C GLN A 45 4.73 -12.58 -0.71
N PHE A 46 5.58 -11.79 -1.38
CA PHE A 46 7.02 -11.74 -1.05
C PHE A 46 7.28 -11.18 0.33
N LEU A 47 6.55 -10.15 0.76
CA LEU A 47 6.67 -9.53 2.07
C LEU A 47 6.19 -10.42 3.21
N SER A 48 5.15 -11.21 2.99
CA SER A 48 4.51 -12.05 4.01
C SER A 48 5.33 -13.31 4.31
N PRO A 49 5.78 -13.53 5.55
CA PRO A 49 6.49 -14.78 5.90
C PRO A 49 5.59 -16.00 5.84
N HIS A 50 4.26 -15.85 5.89
CA HIS A 50 3.30 -16.93 5.70
C HIS A 50 3.32 -17.47 4.27
N HIS A 51 3.39 -16.58 3.27
CA HIS A 51 3.37 -16.96 1.86
C HIS A 51 4.78 -17.22 1.32
N ASN A 52 5.76 -16.42 1.77
CA ASN A 52 7.13 -16.49 1.29
C ASN A 52 7.94 -17.52 2.10
N GLN A 53 7.98 -18.74 1.59
CA GLN A 53 8.74 -19.86 2.17
C GLN A 53 10.12 -20.04 1.50
N ARG A 54 10.62 -19.03 0.79
CA ARG A 54 11.92 -19.06 0.11
C ARG A 54 13.07 -19.07 1.11
N THR A 55 14.17 -19.72 0.72
CA THR A 55 15.41 -19.81 1.49
C THR A 55 16.58 -19.10 0.80
N ASP A 56 16.33 -18.43 -0.33
CA ASP A 56 17.30 -17.62 -1.05
C ASP A 56 17.25 -16.13 -0.62
N GLU A 57 17.92 -15.26 -1.36
CA GLU A 57 18.02 -13.83 -1.09
C GLU A 57 16.69 -13.04 -1.15
N TYR A 58 15.59 -13.68 -1.56
CA TYR A 58 14.24 -13.10 -1.57
C TYR A 58 13.35 -13.64 -0.45
N GLY A 59 13.87 -14.43 0.49
CA GLY A 59 13.10 -15.05 1.56
C GLY A 59 13.80 -15.06 2.91
N GLY A 60 13.09 -15.51 3.95
CA GLY A 60 13.58 -15.55 5.33
C GLY A 60 13.47 -14.21 6.04
N SER A 61 14.56 -13.46 6.19
CA SER A 61 14.56 -12.15 6.88
C SER A 61 13.66 -11.11 6.19
N LEU A 62 13.20 -10.12 6.95
CA LEU A 62 12.41 -9.02 6.37
C LEU A 62 13.19 -8.30 5.26
N GLU A 63 14.48 -8.08 5.45
CA GLU A 63 15.36 -7.46 4.45
C GLU A 63 15.31 -8.24 3.12
N ASN A 64 15.43 -9.56 3.16
CA ASN A 64 15.32 -10.37 1.95
C ASN A 64 13.93 -10.35 1.34
N ARG A 65 12.88 -10.37 2.18
CA ARG A 65 11.49 -10.32 1.71
C ARG A 65 11.13 -8.96 1.08
N MET A 66 11.78 -7.88 1.50
CA MET A 66 11.63 -6.53 0.90
C MET A 66 12.36 -6.38 -0.43
N ARG A 67 13.40 -7.15 -0.69
CA ARG A 67 14.28 -7.02 -1.87
C ARG A 67 13.53 -6.88 -3.18
N PHE A 68 12.53 -7.71 -3.42
CA PHE A 68 11.74 -7.66 -4.65
C PHE A 68 11.00 -6.30 -4.78
N LEU A 69 10.45 -5.77 -3.71
CA LEU A 69 9.80 -4.46 -3.71
C LEU A 69 10.81 -3.34 -4.00
N GLU A 70 11.98 -3.37 -3.38
CA GLU A 70 13.04 -2.39 -3.58
C GLU A 70 13.51 -2.40 -5.05
N GLU A 71 13.78 -3.57 -5.61
CA GLU A 71 14.17 -3.73 -7.02
C GLU A 71 13.11 -3.22 -7.99
N VAL A 72 11.82 -3.46 -7.72
CA VAL A 72 10.71 -2.91 -8.51
C VAL A 72 10.72 -1.39 -8.47
N TYR A 73 10.82 -0.79 -7.28
CA TYR A 73 10.89 0.67 -7.13
C TYR A 73 12.09 1.26 -7.87
N GLU A 74 13.28 0.72 -7.65
CA GLU A 74 14.52 1.18 -8.28
C GLU A 74 14.43 1.10 -9.81
N ALA A 75 13.95 -0.01 -10.35
CA ALA A 75 13.80 -0.18 -11.79
C ALA A 75 12.79 0.81 -12.40
N ILE A 76 11.68 1.08 -11.72
CA ILE A 76 10.72 2.12 -12.14
C ILE A 76 11.39 3.48 -12.11
N ARG A 77 12.05 3.85 -11.00
CA ARG A 77 12.72 5.14 -10.83
C ARG A 77 13.81 5.38 -11.86
N GLN A 78 14.62 4.37 -12.16
CA GLN A 78 15.63 4.43 -13.22
C GLN A 78 15.02 4.65 -14.60
N LYS A 79 13.87 4.05 -14.88
CA LYS A 79 13.21 4.12 -16.18
C LYS A 79 12.43 5.43 -16.40
N THR A 80 11.80 5.97 -15.34
CA THR A 80 10.91 7.13 -15.44
C THR A 80 11.56 8.45 -15.01
N GLY A 81 12.74 8.39 -14.38
CA GLY A 81 13.45 9.57 -13.90
C GLY A 81 13.02 10.03 -12.50
N PRO A 82 13.69 11.06 -11.95
CA PRO A 82 13.51 11.49 -10.57
C PRO A 82 12.18 12.21 -10.30
N ASP A 83 11.57 12.82 -11.32
CA ASP A 83 10.42 13.72 -11.16
C ASP A 83 9.07 13.01 -11.35
N PHE A 84 9.06 11.75 -11.80
CA PHE A 84 7.83 11.01 -12.00
C PHE A 84 7.35 10.41 -10.66
N PRO A 85 6.17 10.79 -10.13
CA PRO A 85 5.69 10.31 -8.85
C PRO A 85 5.47 8.79 -8.82
N ILE A 86 6.04 8.16 -7.79
CA ILE A 86 5.88 6.73 -7.52
C ILE A 86 5.31 6.54 -6.13
N GLY A 87 4.07 6.12 -6.03
CA GLY A 87 3.46 5.71 -4.76
C GLY A 87 3.58 4.21 -4.50
N ILE A 88 3.29 3.83 -3.27
CA ILE A 88 3.12 2.43 -2.86
C ILE A 88 1.82 2.25 -2.10
N LYS A 89 1.10 1.17 -2.36
CA LYS A 89 0.01 0.68 -1.52
C LYS A 89 0.49 -0.54 -0.75
N LEU A 90 0.46 -0.45 0.58
CA LEU A 90 0.99 -1.48 1.47
C LEU A 90 -0.05 -1.87 2.53
N ASN A 91 -0.06 -3.15 2.92
CA ASN A 91 -0.83 -3.60 4.06
C ASN A 91 -0.24 -3.05 5.37
N SER A 92 -1.10 -2.60 6.30
CA SER A 92 -0.72 -2.40 7.69
C SER A 92 -0.33 -3.73 8.35
N ALA A 93 -1.07 -4.79 8.03
CA ALA A 93 -0.78 -6.18 8.40
C ALA A 93 -1.59 -7.13 7.53
N ASP A 94 -1.22 -8.41 7.54
CA ASP A 94 -2.02 -9.48 6.92
C ASP A 94 -3.21 -9.90 7.81
N PHE A 95 -3.18 -9.56 9.11
CA PHE A 95 -4.15 -10.00 10.12
C PHE A 95 -4.29 -11.53 10.20
N GLN A 96 -3.19 -12.23 9.94
CA GLN A 96 -3.08 -13.68 9.86
C GLN A 96 -1.92 -14.15 10.74
N GLN A 97 -2.08 -15.28 11.42
CA GLN A 97 -1.00 -15.86 12.22
C GLN A 97 0.20 -16.23 11.34
N GLY A 98 1.39 -15.74 11.72
CA GLY A 98 2.60 -15.94 10.94
C GLY A 98 2.66 -15.13 9.64
N GLY A 99 1.73 -14.20 9.43
CA GLY A 99 1.73 -13.27 8.32
C GLY A 99 2.57 -12.02 8.57
N PHE A 100 2.51 -11.07 7.64
CA PHE A 100 3.15 -9.77 7.72
C PHE A 100 2.57 -8.94 8.86
N SER A 101 3.42 -8.46 9.78
CA SER A 101 3.01 -7.74 10.99
C SER A 101 3.01 -6.22 10.79
N GLU A 102 2.37 -5.49 11.72
CA GLU A 102 2.39 -4.02 11.72
C GLU A 102 3.79 -3.46 11.94
N GLU A 103 4.62 -4.13 12.75
CA GLU A 103 6.01 -3.74 13.00
C GLU A 103 6.86 -3.91 11.74
N GLU A 104 6.68 -5.00 11.01
CA GLU A 104 7.33 -5.22 9.72
C GLU A 104 6.85 -4.20 8.67
N SER A 105 5.54 -3.91 8.65
CA SER A 105 4.97 -2.90 7.76
C SER A 105 5.59 -1.52 7.99
N MET A 106 5.74 -1.09 9.25
CA MET A 106 6.41 0.18 9.57
C MET A 106 7.86 0.21 9.10
N GLN A 107 8.60 -0.90 9.24
CA GLN A 107 9.99 -0.99 8.75
C GLN A 107 10.06 -0.91 7.22
N VAL A 108 9.14 -1.59 6.50
CA VAL A 108 9.05 -1.50 5.04
C VAL A 108 8.72 -0.07 4.61
N MET A 109 7.73 0.58 5.23
CA MET A 109 7.37 1.97 4.92
C MET A 109 8.56 2.91 5.15
N LYS A 110 9.29 2.73 6.27
CA LYS A 110 10.48 3.55 6.56
C LYS A 110 11.57 3.33 5.50
N LYS A 111 11.83 2.10 5.11
CA LYS A 111 12.79 1.79 4.05
C LYS A 111 12.39 2.44 2.72
N MET A 112 11.09 2.38 2.36
CA MET A 112 10.60 3.00 1.13
C MET A 112 10.73 4.53 1.17
N GLU A 113 10.47 5.17 2.32
CA GLU A 113 10.75 6.60 2.50
C GLU A 113 12.24 6.91 2.30
N ASP A 114 13.13 6.12 2.91
CA ASP A 114 14.57 6.35 2.84
C ASP A 114 15.13 6.24 1.41
N ILE A 115 14.52 5.43 0.56
CA ILE A 115 14.89 5.31 -0.86
C ILE A 115 14.12 6.27 -1.79
N GLY A 116 13.18 7.08 -1.26
CA GLY A 116 12.55 8.18 -1.96
C GLY A 116 11.18 7.89 -2.58
N ILE A 117 10.35 7.07 -1.93
CA ILE A 117 8.94 6.91 -2.34
C ILE A 117 8.17 8.22 -2.15
N ASP A 118 7.28 8.56 -3.08
CA ASP A 118 6.60 9.85 -3.08
C ASP A 118 5.27 9.85 -2.32
N LEU A 119 4.63 8.67 -2.17
CA LEU A 119 3.31 8.52 -1.52
C LEU A 119 3.19 7.11 -0.94
N ILE A 120 2.63 6.99 0.26
CA ILE A 120 2.33 5.70 0.89
C ILE A 120 0.83 5.61 1.16
N GLU A 121 0.16 4.64 0.53
CA GLU A 121 -1.23 4.31 0.82
C GLU A 121 -1.30 3.14 1.78
N ILE A 122 -1.89 3.38 2.95
CA ILE A 122 -2.11 2.38 3.99
C ILE A 122 -3.44 1.67 3.74
N SER A 123 -3.36 0.35 3.65
CA SER A 123 -4.48 -0.56 3.53
C SER A 123 -4.24 -1.78 4.43
N GLY A 124 -4.92 -2.89 4.22
CA GLY A 124 -4.64 -4.09 5.02
C GLY A 124 -5.48 -5.29 4.65
N GLY A 125 -5.01 -6.45 5.13
CA GLY A 125 -5.64 -7.75 4.95
C GLY A 125 -5.38 -8.39 3.59
N ASN A 126 -5.86 -9.61 3.48
CA ASN A 126 -5.83 -10.40 2.25
C ASN A 126 -7.14 -11.19 2.11
N TYR A 127 -7.30 -11.95 1.03
CA TYR A 127 -8.50 -12.76 0.78
C TYR A 127 -8.73 -13.88 1.80
N GLU A 128 -7.68 -14.32 2.50
CA GLU A 128 -7.74 -15.40 3.50
C GLU A 128 -8.12 -14.86 4.89
N SER A 129 -7.93 -13.57 5.14
CA SER A 129 -8.27 -12.91 6.40
C SER A 129 -9.26 -11.76 6.19
N PRO A 130 -10.57 -12.05 6.07
CA PRO A 130 -11.60 -11.03 5.88
C PRO A 130 -11.84 -10.13 7.12
N LYS A 131 -11.07 -10.30 8.18
CA LYS A 131 -11.10 -9.44 9.39
C LYS A 131 -10.88 -7.95 9.09
N MET A 132 -10.33 -7.61 7.92
CA MET A 132 -10.32 -6.27 7.35
C MET A 132 -11.67 -5.55 7.42
N MET A 133 -12.78 -6.31 7.40
CA MET A 133 -14.13 -5.74 7.40
C MET A 133 -14.73 -5.65 8.82
N GLN A 134 -14.07 -6.15 9.83
CA GLN A 134 -14.62 -6.27 11.17
C GLN A 134 -14.06 -5.29 12.19
N GLY A 135 -13.13 -4.42 11.86
CA GLY A 135 -12.49 -3.40 12.68
C GLY A 135 -12.82 -3.42 14.20
N THR A 136 -11.98 -2.89 15.03
CA THR A 136 -12.32 -2.71 16.46
C THR A 136 -13.55 -1.78 16.58
N LYS A 137 -14.25 -1.80 17.71
CA LYS A 137 -15.37 -0.88 17.98
C LYS A 137 -14.96 0.58 17.72
N ARG A 138 -13.77 0.98 18.18
CA ARG A 138 -13.19 2.31 17.94
C ARG A 138 -13.00 2.64 16.45
N THR A 139 -12.48 1.69 15.66
CA THR A 139 -12.28 1.91 14.22
C THR A 139 -13.59 1.91 13.43
N GLN A 140 -14.62 1.23 13.93
CA GLN A 140 -15.96 1.29 13.35
C GLN A 140 -16.61 2.64 13.63
N GLU A 141 -16.47 3.18 14.84
CA GLU A 141 -16.98 4.50 15.23
C GLU A 141 -16.29 5.64 14.45
N ARG A 142 -14.99 5.52 14.19
CA ARG A 142 -14.19 6.48 13.39
C ARG A 142 -14.36 6.28 11.88
N GLU A 143 -15.02 5.23 11.42
CA GLU A 143 -15.13 4.86 10.00
C GLU A 143 -13.79 4.71 9.26
N ALA A 144 -12.68 4.50 9.97
CA ALA A 144 -11.34 4.48 9.43
C ALA A 144 -10.56 3.27 9.98
N TYR A 145 -10.56 2.15 9.25
CA TYR A 145 -10.02 0.88 9.74
C TYR A 145 -8.55 0.93 10.12
N PHE A 146 -7.75 1.74 9.44
CA PHE A 146 -6.29 1.78 9.59
C PHE A 146 -5.77 3.10 10.18
N LEU A 147 -6.65 3.97 10.69
CA LEU A 147 -6.24 5.29 11.17
C LEU A 147 -5.36 5.20 12.43
N ASP A 148 -5.65 4.27 13.35
CA ASP A 148 -4.84 4.05 14.54
C ASP A 148 -3.41 3.58 14.17
N PHE A 149 -3.26 2.80 13.12
CA PHE A 149 -1.98 2.42 12.56
C PHE A 149 -1.28 3.62 11.90
N ALA A 150 -2.01 4.41 11.11
CA ALA A 150 -1.49 5.61 10.46
C ALA A 150 -0.98 6.65 11.48
N GLU A 151 -1.65 6.82 12.62
CA GLU A 151 -1.20 7.69 13.73
C GLU A 151 0.19 7.27 14.27
N ARG A 152 0.47 5.96 14.30
CA ARG A 152 1.80 5.45 14.70
C ARG A 152 2.83 5.65 13.59
N VAL A 153 2.47 5.36 12.35
CA VAL A 153 3.32 5.54 11.17
C VAL A 153 3.73 7.01 11.00
N ARG A 154 2.79 7.96 11.17
CA ARG A 154 3.05 9.40 11.04
C ARG A 154 4.15 9.90 11.97
N LYS A 155 4.36 9.28 13.12
CA LYS A 155 5.45 9.63 14.03
C LYS A 155 6.84 9.26 13.50
N LEU A 156 6.89 8.36 12.53
CA LEU A 156 8.14 7.84 11.96
C LEU A 156 8.44 8.41 10.58
N LEU A 157 7.41 8.80 9.82
CA LEU A 157 7.51 9.14 8.41
C LEU A 157 7.04 10.58 8.14
N LYS A 158 7.66 11.19 7.14
CA LYS A 158 7.28 12.50 6.58
C LYS A 158 6.60 12.37 5.22
N THR A 159 6.79 11.28 4.53
CA THR A 159 6.15 10.98 3.24
C THR A 159 4.65 11.15 3.35
N PRO A 160 3.98 11.76 2.35
CA PRO A 160 2.53 11.86 2.31
C PRO A 160 1.85 10.50 2.48
N LEU A 161 0.84 10.45 3.36
CA LEU A 161 0.09 9.24 3.68
C LEU A 161 -1.34 9.32 3.15
N VAL A 162 -1.82 8.22 2.58
CA VAL A 162 -3.23 7.98 2.26
C VAL A 162 -3.73 6.86 3.16
N VAL A 163 -4.85 7.06 3.84
CA VAL A 163 -5.55 5.97 4.54
C VAL A 163 -6.77 5.57 3.73
N THR A 164 -6.85 4.28 3.38
CA THR A 164 -7.93 3.72 2.58
C THR A 164 -8.67 2.65 3.36
N GLY A 165 -9.99 2.81 3.47
CA GLY A 165 -10.88 1.79 4.02
C GLY A 165 -11.68 2.24 5.24
N GLY A 166 -13.00 2.04 5.14
CA GLY A 166 -13.95 2.31 6.20
C GLY A 166 -14.73 3.60 6.05
N PHE A 167 -14.17 4.63 5.47
CA PHE A 167 -14.79 5.95 5.34
C PHE A 167 -16.13 5.92 4.58
N ARG A 168 -17.13 6.61 5.16
CA ARG A 168 -18.50 6.71 4.62
C ARG A 168 -19.09 8.09 4.73
N THR A 169 -18.66 8.89 5.71
CA THR A 169 -19.18 10.23 5.96
C THR A 169 -18.11 11.29 5.76
N GLU A 170 -18.50 12.47 5.31
CA GLU A 170 -17.64 13.65 5.20
C GLU A 170 -16.97 13.98 6.54
N LYS A 171 -17.76 13.92 7.63
CA LYS A 171 -17.28 14.17 8.98
C LYS A 171 -16.08 13.27 9.34
N ALA A 172 -16.19 11.94 9.11
CA ALA A 172 -15.09 11.01 9.42
C ALA A 172 -13.85 11.27 8.56
N MET A 173 -14.03 11.64 7.30
CA MET A 173 -12.93 12.02 6.41
C MET A 173 -12.24 13.29 6.90
N GLN A 174 -12.99 14.31 7.28
CA GLN A 174 -12.47 15.56 7.80
C GLN A 174 -11.74 15.36 9.12
N GLU A 175 -12.33 14.64 10.09
CA GLU A 175 -11.68 14.31 11.36
C GLU A 175 -10.36 13.56 11.17
N ALA A 176 -10.28 12.63 10.20
CA ALA A 176 -9.05 11.92 9.88
C ALA A 176 -7.95 12.86 9.36
N LEU A 177 -8.30 13.79 8.47
CA LEU A 177 -7.35 14.79 7.94
C LEU A 177 -6.92 15.77 9.03
N GLU A 178 -7.86 16.30 9.84
CA GLU A 178 -7.59 17.23 10.94
C GLU A 178 -6.72 16.61 12.04
N SER A 179 -6.80 15.28 12.23
CA SER A 179 -5.92 14.57 13.17
C SER A 179 -4.44 14.62 12.80
N GLY A 180 -4.12 14.91 11.52
CA GLY A 180 -2.77 14.89 10.97
C GLY A 180 -2.19 13.48 10.78
N ALA A 181 -2.97 12.44 11.01
CA ALA A 181 -2.52 11.05 10.80
C ALA A 181 -2.44 10.65 9.33
N THR A 182 -3.19 11.33 8.49
CA THR A 182 -3.21 11.12 7.03
C THR A 182 -3.29 12.46 6.31
N ASP A 183 -2.72 12.52 5.10
CA ASP A 183 -2.78 13.71 4.25
C ASP A 183 -3.92 13.60 3.22
N LEU A 184 -4.32 12.37 2.91
CA LEU A 184 -5.35 12.04 1.92
C LEU A 184 -6.22 10.90 2.43
N VAL A 185 -7.47 10.85 1.94
CA VAL A 185 -8.42 9.77 2.22
C VAL A 185 -8.68 8.96 0.96
N GLY A 186 -8.52 7.64 1.06
CA GLY A 186 -8.77 6.70 -0.03
C GLY A 186 -10.17 6.08 0.07
N LEU A 187 -10.91 6.09 -1.03
CA LEU A 187 -12.27 5.56 -1.15
C LEU A 187 -12.37 4.63 -2.37
N ALA A 188 -13.07 3.51 -2.22
CA ALA A 188 -13.36 2.61 -3.34
C ALA A 188 -14.87 2.40 -3.51
N ARG A 189 -15.50 1.68 -2.60
CA ARG A 189 -16.94 1.36 -2.67
C ARG A 189 -17.86 2.58 -2.73
N PRO A 190 -17.61 3.68 -1.98
CA PRO A 190 -18.42 4.90 -2.12
C PRO A 190 -18.43 5.47 -3.54
N PHE A 191 -17.29 5.40 -4.28
CA PHE A 191 -17.25 5.84 -5.68
C PHE A 191 -18.05 4.93 -6.62
N ALA A 192 -18.07 3.63 -6.34
CA ALA A 192 -18.89 2.71 -7.15
C ALA A 192 -20.39 2.98 -7.01
N LEU A 193 -20.81 3.46 -5.83
CA LEU A 193 -22.20 3.84 -5.55
C LEU A 193 -22.53 5.25 -6.03
N ASN A 194 -21.59 6.17 -5.92
CA ASN A 194 -21.74 7.59 -6.32
C ASN A 194 -20.46 8.10 -7.01
N PRO A 195 -20.36 8.01 -8.33
CA PRO A 195 -19.19 8.50 -9.08
C PRO A 195 -18.93 10.00 -8.93
N ASP A 196 -19.96 10.79 -8.63
CA ASP A 196 -19.86 12.24 -8.41
C ASP A 196 -19.58 12.62 -6.94
N LEU A 197 -19.25 11.64 -6.09
CA LEU A 197 -18.99 11.84 -4.66
C LEU A 197 -18.05 13.02 -4.34
N PRO A 198 -16.91 13.23 -5.02
CA PRO A 198 -16.04 14.37 -4.72
C PRO A 198 -16.73 15.72 -4.98
N LYS A 199 -17.56 15.78 -6.03
CA LYS A 199 -18.33 17.00 -6.32
C LYS A 199 -19.41 17.26 -5.28
N ALA A 200 -20.04 16.19 -4.77
CA ALA A 200 -21.06 16.29 -3.72
C ALA A 200 -20.44 16.79 -2.40
N ILE A 201 -19.29 16.23 -2.00
CA ILE A 201 -18.52 16.69 -0.83
C ILE A 201 -18.13 18.16 -0.98
N ALA A 202 -17.52 18.53 -2.12
CA ALA A 202 -17.09 19.91 -2.37
C ALA A 202 -18.25 20.94 -2.36
N LYS A 203 -19.51 20.50 -2.60
CA LYS A 203 -20.70 21.32 -2.55
C LYS A 203 -21.44 21.26 -1.21
N GLY A 204 -20.98 20.47 -0.26
CA GLY A 204 -21.67 20.23 1.02
C GLY A 204 -23.06 19.56 0.85
N THR A 205 -23.20 18.68 -0.15
CA THR A 205 -24.45 17.96 -0.47
C THR A 205 -24.34 16.44 -0.27
N TYR A 206 -23.28 15.98 0.41
CA TYR A 206 -23.02 14.58 0.72
C TYR A 206 -23.44 14.25 2.15
#